data_81298909e64129a760a45cd4501efb8e
#
_entry.id   81298909e64129a760a45cd4501efb8e
#
_cell.length_a   1.000
_cell.length_b   1.000
_cell.length_c   1.000
_cell.angle_alpha   90.00
_cell.angle_beta   90.00
_cell.angle_gamma   90.00
#
_symmetry.space_group_name_H-M   'P 1'
#
loop_
_entity.id
_entity.type
_entity.pdbx_description
1 polymer ?
#
loop_
_entity_poly.entity_id
_entity_poly.type
_entity_poly.pdbx_seq_one_letter_code
_entity_poly.pdbx_strand_id
1 'polypeptide(L)'
;FNEKPYKSCLICGMVLGQDGRKMSKSLKNYVAAPEVLDKFGTDAARQWAAGGGATGSDVPFRLPDVEYGRRFLTKLWNAARFVSTQLKDYHAGGKCELQLLDKWILRKAEKLTQKVTEALEKCQFNIAIEEIRNFTWHTFCDQYIEAVKDRLYKPELYGEKIRKGVQCTLYTVLYRIIQLLAPITPHITEEIYQTMYAEDIGQKSFQLMRWPKSDLGKIDEKAEKKTELVMAVITEIRREKAEKRKPLNAPIKRVKIYGGKNEFARIISENKKDIIGTCKIFQLEILSEKGAGRKVQEIPEISFISEY
;
A
#
# COMPACT_ATOMS: atom_id res chain seq x y z
N PHE A 1 15.30 -45.07 -15.78
CA PHE A 1 14.43 -43.92 -16.04
C PHE A 1 15.18 -42.97 -16.97
N ASN A 2 14.62 -42.70 -18.17
CA ASN A 2 15.25 -41.81 -19.17
C ASN A 2 14.78 -40.33 -19.08
N GLU A 3 14.02 -39.99 -18.06
CA GLU A 3 13.47 -38.64 -17.87
C GLU A 3 14.01 -38.00 -16.59
N LYS A 4 14.29 -36.68 -16.66
CA LYS A 4 14.68 -35.90 -15.49
C LYS A 4 13.48 -35.76 -14.57
N PRO A 5 13.60 -36.00 -13.25
CA PRO A 5 12.47 -35.94 -12.31
C PRO A 5 11.98 -34.50 -12.05
N TYR A 6 12.71 -33.47 -12.47
CA TYR A 6 12.38 -32.06 -12.30
C TYR A 6 12.91 -31.20 -13.45
N LYS A 7 12.24 -30.10 -13.76
CA LYS A 7 12.66 -29.12 -14.77
C LYS A 7 13.64 -28.10 -14.21
N SER A 8 13.49 -27.74 -12.93
CA SER A 8 14.34 -26.75 -12.24
C SER A 8 14.53 -27.16 -10.78
N CYS A 9 15.64 -26.74 -10.19
CA CYS A 9 15.95 -26.92 -8.79
C CYS A 9 16.23 -25.57 -8.14
N LEU A 10 15.50 -25.25 -7.06
CA LEU A 10 15.71 -24.07 -6.25
C LEU A 10 16.56 -24.45 -5.04
N ILE A 11 17.77 -23.89 -4.94
CA ILE A 11 18.65 -24.09 -3.80
C ILE A 11 18.45 -22.95 -2.82
N CYS A 12 18.06 -23.29 -1.58
CA CYS A 12 17.93 -22.34 -0.49
C CYS A 12 19.23 -22.29 0.34
N GLY A 13 19.57 -21.11 0.85
CA GLY A 13 20.63 -20.96 1.82
C GLY A 13 20.23 -21.49 3.21
N MET A 14 21.17 -21.49 4.13
CA MET A 14 20.94 -21.92 5.51
C MET A 14 20.38 -20.76 6.37
N VAL A 15 19.58 -21.12 7.36
CA VAL A 15 19.19 -20.20 8.43
C VAL A 15 20.30 -20.23 9.47
N LEU A 16 20.91 -19.07 9.71
CA LEU A 16 21.98 -18.88 10.69
C LEU A 16 21.41 -18.37 12.01
N GLY A 17 22.13 -18.59 13.11
CA GLY A 17 21.83 -17.97 14.39
C GLY A 17 21.95 -16.44 14.34
N GLN A 18 21.53 -15.76 15.41
CA GLN A 18 21.65 -14.30 15.52
C GLN A 18 23.10 -13.81 15.46
N ASP A 19 24.02 -14.66 15.78
CA ASP A 19 25.47 -14.44 15.74
C ASP A 19 26.11 -14.67 14.35
N GLY A 20 25.27 -14.95 13.33
CA GLY A 20 25.72 -15.21 11.96
C GLY A 20 26.36 -16.57 11.74
N ARG A 21 26.39 -17.44 12.75
CA ARG A 21 26.95 -18.81 12.65
C ARG A 21 25.85 -19.84 12.46
N LYS A 22 26.20 -21.00 11.91
CA LYS A 22 25.29 -22.14 11.79
C LYS A 22 24.64 -22.45 13.15
N MET A 23 23.31 -22.60 13.16
CA MET A 23 22.57 -22.93 14.36
C MET A 23 23.00 -24.28 14.91
N SER A 24 23.27 -24.33 16.23
CA SER A 24 23.64 -25.56 16.96
C SER A 24 23.14 -25.47 18.40
N LYS A 25 22.63 -26.60 18.94
CA LYS A 25 22.24 -26.71 20.35
C LYS A 25 23.43 -26.49 21.27
N SER A 26 24.61 -26.99 20.88
CA SER A 26 25.86 -26.85 21.67
C SER A 26 26.33 -25.38 21.74
N LEU A 27 26.09 -24.58 20.69
CA LEU A 27 26.42 -23.14 20.65
C LEU A 27 25.34 -22.26 21.29
N LYS A 28 24.22 -22.86 21.72
CA LYS A 28 23.06 -22.13 22.30
C LYS A 28 22.54 -21.00 21.43
N ASN A 29 22.80 -21.03 20.11
CA ASN A 29 22.31 -20.07 19.12
C ASN A 29 21.15 -20.62 18.29
N TYR A 30 20.59 -21.75 18.68
CA TYR A 30 19.45 -22.40 18.05
C TYR A 30 18.15 -21.71 18.46
N VAL A 31 17.29 -21.44 17.49
CA VAL A 31 15.93 -20.94 17.69
C VAL A 31 14.94 -21.98 17.19
N ALA A 32 14.06 -22.44 18.06
CA ALA A 32 13.05 -23.43 17.71
C ALA A 32 11.91 -22.78 16.94
N ALA A 33 11.53 -23.35 15.80
CA ALA A 33 10.43 -22.83 15.00
C ALA A 33 9.09 -22.74 15.79
N PRO A 34 8.68 -23.72 16.62
CA PRO A 34 7.48 -23.61 17.44
C PRO A 34 7.44 -22.37 18.32
N GLU A 35 8.55 -22.01 18.97
CA GLU A 35 8.63 -20.80 19.82
C GLU A 35 8.36 -19.51 19.03
N VAL A 36 8.83 -19.46 17.78
CA VAL A 36 8.58 -18.32 16.88
C VAL A 36 7.12 -18.27 16.45
N LEU A 37 6.55 -19.44 16.11
CA LEU A 37 5.16 -19.55 15.68
C LEU A 37 4.19 -19.18 16.80
N ASP A 38 4.43 -19.66 18.02
CA ASP A 38 3.59 -19.35 19.18
C ASP A 38 3.62 -17.87 19.55
N LYS A 39 4.81 -17.25 19.45
CA LYS A 39 5.01 -15.84 19.84
C LYS A 39 4.52 -14.85 18.79
N PHE A 40 4.74 -15.10 17.50
CA PHE A 40 4.54 -14.11 16.42
C PHE A 40 3.43 -14.50 15.46
N GLY A 41 2.99 -15.75 15.47
CA GLY A 41 2.03 -16.31 14.52
C GLY A 41 2.66 -16.81 13.21
N THR A 42 1.98 -17.74 12.56
CA THR A 42 2.48 -18.44 11.38
C THR A 42 2.76 -17.50 10.21
N ASP A 43 1.84 -16.58 9.90
CA ASP A 43 2.01 -15.66 8.77
C ASP A 43 3.17 -14.68 8.96
N ALA A 44 3.50 -14.28 10.20
CA ALA A 44 4.67 -13.45 10.46
C ALA A 44 5.98 -14.22 10.21
N ALA A 45 6.05 -15.49 10.68
CA ALA A 45 7.17 -16.36 10.40
C ALA A 45 7.35 -16.65 8.90
N ARG A 46 6.24 -16.88 8.18
CA ARG A 46 6.25 -17.07 6.72
C ARG A 46 6.75 -15.83 5.98
N GLN A 47 6.33 -14.63 6.40
CA GLN A 47 6.86 -13.39 5.85
C GLN A 47 8.36 -13.21 6.09
N TRP A 48 8.84 -13.59 7.29
CA TRP A 48 10.27 -13.59 7.56
C TRP A 48 11.00 -14.56 6.61
N ALA A 49 10.50 -15.77 6.45
CA ALA A 49 11.10 -16.78 5.56
C ALA A 49 11.15 -16.31 4.09
N ALA A 50 10.09 -15.66 3.61
CA ALA A 50 10.04 -15.10 2.25
C ALA A 50 10.93 -13.87 2.07
N GLY A 51 11.05 -13.03 3.10
CA GLY A 51 11.77 -11.76 3.03
C GLY A 51 13.20 -11.77 3.51
N GLY A 52 13.68 -12.90 4.06
CA GLY A 52 14.94 -12.99 4.79
C GLY A 52 16.20 -12.80 3.96
N GLY A 53 16.12 -12.87 2.63
CA GLY A 53 17.26 -12.66 1.73
C GLY A 53 17.02 -13.18 0.33
N ALA A 54 18.00 -12.97 -0.55
CA ALA A 54 17.96 -13.54 -1.90
C ALA A 54 18.02 -15.06 -1.85
N THR A 55 17.33 -15.71 -2.77
CA THR A 55 17.35 -17.17 -2.92
C THR A 55 18.80 -17.68 -3.09
N GLY A 56 19.15 -18.70 -2.34
CA GLY A 56 20.51 -19.27 -2.33
C GLY A 56 21.48 -18.61 -1.34
N SER A 57 21.10 -17.51 -0.69
CA SER A 57 21.92 -16.86 0.32
C SER A 57 21.60 -17.37 1.73
N ASP A 58 22.61 -17.48 2.57
CA ASP A 58 22.43 -17.76 3.99
C ASP A 58 21.79 -16.56 4.71
N VAL A 59 20.85 -16.83 5.60
CA VAL A 59 20.03 -15.79 6.25
C VAL A 59 20.16 -15.87 7.76
N PRO A 60 20.72 -14.85 8.44
CA PRO A 60 20.71 -14.81 9.90
C PRO A 60 19.29 -14.60 10.42
N PHE A 61 18.87 -15.45 11.36
CA PHE A 61 17.57 -15.28 12.00
C PHE A 61 17.60 -14.11 12.98
N ARG A 62 16.69 -13.16 12.78
CA ARG A 62 16.55 -11.98 13.66
C ARG A 62 15.11 -11.80 14.08
N LEU A 63 14.85 -11.80 15.39
CA LEU A 63 13.53 -11.57 15.96
C LEU A 63 12.88 -10.23 15.52
N PRO A 64 13.61 -9.10 15.41
CA PRO A 64 13.05 -7.87 14.90
C PRO A 64 12.45 -7.97 13.49
N ASP A 65 13.00 -8.83 12.63
CA ASP A 65 12.51 -9.00 11.26
C ASP A 65 11.16 -9.77 11.24
N VAL A 66 11.00 -10.75 12.16
CA VAL A 66 9.71 -11.43 12.36
C VAL A 66 8.67 -10.46 12.95
N GLU A 67 9.08 -9.65 13.93
CA GLU A 67 8.23 -8.62 14.53
C GLU A 67 7.79 -7.57 13.49
N TYR A 68 8.67 -7.20 12.56
CA TYR A 68 8.31 -6.32 11.43
C TYR A 68 7.19 -6.94 10.59
N GLY A 69 7.30 -8.24 10.27
CA GLY A 69 6.24 -8.98 9.58
C GLY A 69 4.92 -8.94 10.37
N ARG A 70 4.95 -9.17 11.68
CA ARG A 70 3.76 -9.10 12.55
C ARG A 70 3.10 -7.70 12.53
N ARG A 71 3.90 -6.64 12.62
CA ARG A 71 3.38 -5.25 12.53
C ARG A 71 2.73 -4.97 11.19
N PHE A 72 3.30 -5.48 10.10
CA PHE A 72 2.68 -5.36 8.78
C PHE A 72 1.31 -6.06 8.73
N LEU A 73 1.19 -7.29 9.25
CA LEU A 73 -0.10 -8.00 9.31
C LEU A 73 -1.12 -7.24 10.15
N THR A 74 -0.71 -6.66 11.27
CA THR A 74 -1.58 -5.81 12.10
C THR A 74 -2.05 -4.56 11.32
N LYS A 75 -1.16 -3.94 10.54
CA LYS A 75 -1.52 -2.80 9.69
C LYS A 75 -2.51 -3.21 8.60
N LEU A 76 -2.27 -4.33 7.91
CA LEU A 76 -3.16 -4.88 6.90
C LEU A 76 -4.55 -5.19 7.47
N TRP A 77 -4.60 -5.85 8.64
CA TRP A 77 -5.86 -6.17 9.32
C TRP A 77 -6.66 -4.91 9.67
N ASN A 78 -6.00 -3.90 10.23
CA ASN A 78 -6.65 -2.63 10.54
C ASN A 78 -7.14 -1.89 9.28
N ALA A 79 -6.40 -1.95 8.18
CA ALA A 79 -6.84 -1.42 6.90
C ALA A 79 -8.07 -2.18 6.37
N ALA A 80 -8.06 -3.51 6.43
CA ALA A 80 -9.19 -4.34 6.02
C ALA A 80 -10.44 -4.04 6.87
N ARG A 81 -10.30 -3.91 8.19
CA ARG A 81 -11.40 -3.48 9.09
C ARG A 81 -11.96 -2.11 8.72
N PHE A 82 -11.08 -1.14 8.44
CA PHE A 82 -11.50 0.18 7.98
C PHE A 82 -12.29 0.08 6.68
N VAL A 83 -11.75 -0.63 5.68
CA VAL A 83 -12.42 -0.83 4.39
C VAL A 83 -13.77 -1.52 4.57
N SER A 84 -13.84 -2.62 5.33
CA SER A 84 -15.09 -3.33 5.63
C SER A 84 -16.15 -2.39 6.22
N THR A 85 -15.75 -1.52 7.16
CA THR A 85 -16.66 -0.53 7.73
C THR A 85 -17.21 0.46 6.70
N GLN A 86 -16.38 0.86 5.74
CA GLN A 86 -16.78 1.78 4.66
C GLN A 86 -17.60 1.11 3.55
N LEU A 87 -17.58 -0.22 3.47
CA LEU A 87 -18.28 -0.99 2.43
C LEU A 87 -19.67 -1.53 2.87
N LYS A 88 -20.17 -1.20 4.05
CA LYS A 88 -21.44 -1.74 4.58
C LYS A 88 -22.63 -1.54 3.65
N ASP A 89 -22.66 -0.48 2.89
CA ASP A 89 -23.70 -0.09 1.93
C ASP A 89 -23.23 -0.18 0.47
N TYR A 90 -22.10 -0.85 0.23
CA TYR A 90 -21.55 -1.09 -1.09
C TYR A 90 -21.96 -2.45 -1.63
N HIS A 91 -22.38 -2.49 -2.89
CA HIS A 91 -22.67 -3.71 -3.62
C HIS A 91 -21.75 -3.80 -4.84
N ALA A 92 -21.01 -4.90 -4.95
CA ALA A 92 -20.09 -5.14 -6.06
C ALA A 92 -20.84 -5.27 -7.41
N GLY A 93 -20.14 -4.94 -8.51
CA GLY A 93 -20.65 -5.14 -9.89
C GLY A 93 -21.30 -3.92 -10.56
N GLY A 94 -21.47 -2.78 -9.86
CA GLY A 94 -21.95 -1.53 -10.44
C GLY A 94 -20.88 -0.75 -11.20
N LYS A 95 -21.30 0.16 -12.12
CA LYS A 95 -20.39 1.15 -12.73
C LYS A 95 -19.93 2.16 -11.68
N CYS A 96 -18.62 2.34 -11.54
CA CYS A 96 -18.02 3.25 -10.59
C CYS A 96 -17.50 4.51 -11.29
N GLU A 97 -17.83 5.68 -10.75
CA GLU A 97 -17.29 6.96 -11.22
C GLU A 97 -15.95 7.22 -10.50
N LEU A 98 -14.85 6.89 -11.18
CA LEU A 98 -13.50 6.98 -10.64
C LEU A 98 -12.91 8.38 -10.82
N GLN A 99 -12.48 8.98 -9.72
CA GLN A 99 -11.75 10.24 -9.72
C GLN A 99 -10.24 9.99 -9.93
N LEU A 100 -9.46 11.07 -10.02
CA LEU A 100 -8.04 11.02 -10.34
C LEU A 100 -7.24 10.13 -9.36
N LEU A 101 -7.47 10.28 -8.05
CA LEU A 101 -6.80 9.47 -7.01
C LEU A 101 -7.18 7.98 -7.11
N ASP A 102 -8.43 7.69 -7.48
CA ASP A 102 -8.91 6.31 -7.62
C ASP A 102 -8.22 5.60 -8.79
N LYS A 103 -8.13 6.30 -9.93
CA LYS A 103 -7.42 5.79 -11.11
C LYS A 103 -5.93 5.57 -10.84
N TRP A 104 -5.31 6.47 -10.10
CA TRP A 104 -3.90 6.37 -9.73
C TRP A 104 -3.60 5.13 -8.89
N ILE A 105 -4.37 4.89 -7.80
CA ILE A 105 -4.10 3.73 -6.94
C ILE A 105 -4.37 2.41 -7.65
N LEU A 106 -5.39 2.34 -8.50
CA LEU A 106 -5.67 1.17 -9.32
C LEU A 106 -4.50 0.88 -10.27
N ARG A 107 -3.95 1.91 -10.94
CA ARG A 107 -2.77 1.73 -11.79
C ARG A 107 -1.53 1.28 -11.01
N LYS A 108 -1.30 1.86 -9.82
CA LYS A 108 -0.21 1.42 -8.93
C LYS A 108 -0.38 -0.05 -8.53
N ALA A 109 -1.62 -0.50 -8.28
CA ALA A 109 -1.92 -1.91 -7.98
C ALA A 109 -1.67 -2.84 -9.18
N GLU A 110 -1.96 -2.40 -10.41
CA GLU A 110 -1.64 -3.17 -11.61
C GLU A 110 -0.12 -3.26 -11.85
N LYS A 111 0.62 -2.17 -11.66
CA LYS A 111 2.10 -2.19 -11.71
C LYS A 111 2.69 -3.10 -10.63
N LEU A 112 2.13 -3.08 -9.41
CA LEU A 112 2.51 -4.00 -8.35
C LEU A 112 2.29 -5.44 -8.77
N THR A 113 1.12 -5.74 -9.34
CA THR A 113 0.79 -7.10 -9.83
C THR A 113 1.84 -7.62 -10.81
N GLN A 114 2.24 -6.79 -11.78
CA GLN A 114 3.27 -7.15 -12.74
C GLN A 114 4.61 -7.42 -12.04
N LYS A 115 5.09 -6.49 -11.22
CA LYS A 115 6.38 -6.62 -10.52
C LYS A 115 6.44 -7.86 -9.61
N VAL A 116 5.38 -8.10 -8.86
CA VAL A 116 5.29 -9.26 -7.95
C VAL A 116 5.26 -10.55 -8.74
N THR A 117 4.51 -10.61 -9.86
CA THR A 117 4.48 -11.77 -10.73
C THR A 117 5.87 -12.09 -11.28
N GLU A 118 6.56 -11.09 -11.84
CA GLU A 118 7.92 -11.24 -12.37
C GLU A 118 8.92 -11.70 -11.29
N ALA A 119 8.81 -11.16 -10.07
CA ALA A 119 9.67 -11.55 -8.96
C ALA A 119 9.41 -13.00 -8.52
N LEU A 120 8.14 -13.41 -8.41
CA LEU A 120 7.79 -14.78 -8.03
C LEU A 120 8.18 -15.81 -9.09
N GLU A 121 8.02 -15.49 -10.39
CA GLU A 121 8.47 -16.34 -11.49
C GLU A 121 9.98 -16.59 -11.48
N LYS A 122 10.75 -15.59 -10.99
CA LYS A 122 12.20 -15.69 -10.78
C LYS A 122 12.59 -16.23 -9.41
N CYS A 123 11.62 -16.68 -8.59
CA CYS A 123 11.82 -17.12 -7.21
C CYS A 123 12.49 -16.05 -6.30
N GLN A 124 12.29 -14.78 -6.61
CA GLN A 124 12.77 -13.64 -5.81
C GLN A 124 11.73 -13.24 -4.76
N PHE A 125 11.50 -14.13 -3.79
CA PHE A 125 10.43 -13.95 -2.79
C PHE A 125 10.62 -12.71 -1.92
N ASN A 126 11.87 -12.35 -1.61
CA ASN A 126 12.23 -11.15 -0.86
C ASN A 126 11.79 -9.87 -1.59
N ILE A 127 11.99 -9.79 -2.90
CA ILE A 127 11.55 -8.64 -3.72
C ILE A 127 10.02 -8.60 -3.76
N ALA A 128 9.37 -9.74 -3.99
CA ALA A 128 7.91 -9.81 -4.03
C ALA A 128 7.27 -9.30 -2.74
N ILE A 129 7.70 -9.79 -1.59
CA ILE A 129 7.11 -9.38 -0.30
C ILE A 129 7.43 -7.92 0.05
N GLU A 130 8.61 -7.42 -0.31
CA GLU A 130 8.98 -6.02 -0.08
C GLU A 130 8.12 -5.07 -0.91
N GLU A 131 7.92 -5.34 -2.19
CA GLU A 131 7.03 -4.54 -3.07
C GLU A 131 5.58 -4.52 -2.53
N ILE A 132 5.05 -5.68 -2.09
CA ILE A 132 3.70 -5.73 -1.53
C ILE A 132 3.61 -4.95 -0.22
N ARG A 133 4.59 -5.08 0.68
CA ARG A 133 4.63 -4.34 1.96
C ARG A 133 4.69 -2.84 1.74
N ASN A 134 5.59 -2.37 0.86
CA ASN A 134 5.77 -0.96 0.55
C ASN A 134 4.51 -0.37 -0.06
N PHE A 135 3.90 -1.04 -1.02
CA PHE A 135 2.64 -0.61 -1.62
C PHE A 135 1.52 -0.56 -0.58
N THR A 136 1.34 -1.63 0.20
CA THR A 136 0.24 -1.73 1.17
C THR A 136 0.39 -0.69 2.27
N TRP A 137 1.58 -0.57 2.84
CA TRP A 137 1.82 0.33 3.97
C TRP A 137 1.78 1.79 3.54
N HIS A 138 2.63 2.15 2.59
CA HIS A 138 2.84 3.55 2.25
C HIS A 138 1.84 4.06 1.20
N THR A 139 1.67 3.35 0.09
CA THR A 139 0.85 3.84 -1.02
C THR A 139 -0.65 3.68 -0.72
N PHE A 140 -1.07 2.50 -0.28
CA PHE A 140 -2.48 2.26 0.00
C PHE A 140 -2.93 2.87 1.33
N CYS A 141 -2.26 2.52 2.46
CA CYS A 141 -2.71 2.97 3.77
C CYS A 141 -2.37 4.44 4.05
N ASP A 142 -1.09 4.84 3.90
CA ASP A 142 -0.65 6.17 4.36
C ASP A 142 -1.00 7.28 3.38
N GLN A 143 -1.11 6.96 2.08
CA GLN A 143 -1.43 7.93 1.04
C GLN A 143 -2.89 7.85 0.61
N TYR A 144 -3.32 6.75 -0.05
CA TYR A 144 -4.64 6.69 -0.67
C TYR A 144 -5.78 6.72 0.35
N ILE A 145 -5.79 5.83 1.34
CA ILE A 145 -6.85 5.78 2.36
C ILE A 145 -6.99 7.16 3.03
N GLU A 146 -5.88 7.76 3.44
CA GLU A 146 -5.92 9.06 4.09
C GLU A 146 -6.44 10.19 3.16
N ALA A 147 -6.09 10.14 1.87
CA ALA A 147 -6.51 11.14 0.90
C ALA A 147 -8.03 11.07 0.60
N VAL A 148 -8.63 9.88 0.68
CA VAL A 148 -10.06 9.71 0.33
C VAL A 148 -11.02 9.71 1.52
N LYS A 149 -10.52 9.80 2.76
CA LYS A 149 -11.36 9.81 3.98
C LYS A 149 -12.46 10.86 3.94
N ASP A 150 -12.16 12.07 3.51
CA ASP A 150 -13.15 13.16 3.44
C ASP A 150 -14.29 12.83 2.47
N ARG A 151 -13.98 12.18 1.34
CA ARG A 151 -14.98 11.73 0.36
C ARG A 151 -15.89 10.63 0.92
N LEU A 152 -15.36 9.78 1.82
CA LEU A 152 -16.13 8.72 2.47
C LEU A 152 -17.05 9.26 3.57
N TYR A 153 -16.54 10.23 4.36
CA TYR A 153 -17.26 10.73 5.56
C TYR A 153 -18.17 11.91 5.28
N LYS A 154 -18.02 12.59 4.14
CA LYS A 154 -18.79 13.80 3.78
C LYS A 154 -19.41 13.68 2.38
N PRO A 155 -20.27 12.68 2.15
CA PRO A 155 -20.91 12.53 0.84
C PRO A 155 -21.76 13.74 0.43
N GLU A 156 -22.25 14.53 1.40
CA GLU A 156 -22.96 15.77 1.17
C GLU A 156 -22.11 16.85 0.46
N LEU A 157 -20.78 16.82 0.61
CA LEU A 157 -19.86 17.77 -0.03
C LEU A 157 -19.33 17.28 -1.39
N TYR A 158 -19.18 15.95 -1.55
CA TYR A 158 -18.56 15.35 -2.72
C TYR A 158 -19.57 14.69 -3.68
N GLY A 159 -20.69 14.22 -3.17
CA GLY A 159 -21.71 13.46 -3.88
C GLY A 159 -21.56 11.94 -3.70
N GLU A 160 -22.69 11.25 -3.65
CA GLU A 160 -22.77 9.79 -3.44
C GLU A 160 -22.07 8.98 -4.55
N LYS A 161 -22.06 9.48 -5.81
CA LYS A 161 -21.37 8.81 -6.91
C LYS A 161 -19.86 8.75 -6.68
N ILE A 162 -19.28 9.84 -6.16
CA ILE A 162 -17.85 9.92 -5.84
C ILE A 162 -17.52 9.00 -4.66
N ARG A 163 -18.36 8.99 -3.61
CA ARG A 163 -18.23 8.06 -2.50
C ARG A 163 -18.24 6.61 -2.95
N LYS A 164 -19.20 6.23 -3.81
CA LYS A 164 -19.26 4.87 -4.40
C LYS A 164 -18.02 4.55 -5.25
N GLY A 165 -17.45 5.51 -5.96
CA GLY A 165 -16.17 5.36 -6.68
C GLY A 165 -15.03 5.00 -5.74
N VAL A 166 -14.94 5.67 -4.59
CA VAL A 166 -13.94 5.35 -3.55
C VAL A 166 -14.17 3.96 -2.96
N GLN A 167 -15.42 3.60 -2.64
CA GLN A 167 -15.77 2.26 -2.12
C GLN A 167 -15.36 1.15 -3.10
N CYS A 168 -15.69 1.31 -4.38
CA CYS A 168 -15.29 0.41 -5.45
C CYS A 168 -13.76 0.24 -5.52
N THR A 169 -13.04 1.33 -5.42
CA THR A 169 -11.57 1.34 -5.46
C THR A 169 -10.97 0.66 -4.23
N LEU A 170 -11.46 0.94 -3.04
CA LEU A 170 -11.03 0.27 -1.81
C LEU A 170 -11.25 -1.24 -1.86
N TYR A 171 -12.45 -1.67 -2.31
CA TYR A 171 -12.80 -3.07 -2.51
C TYR A 171 -11.80 -3.75 -3.46
N THR A 172 -11.56 -3.15 -4.63
CA THR A 172 -10.70 -3.71 -5.68
C THR A 172 -9.23 -3.77 -5.26
N VAL A 173 -8.70 -2.68 -4.67
CA VAL A 173 -7.28 -2.62 -4.30
C VAL A 173 -6.96 -3.54 -3.13
N LEU A 174 -7.81 -3.59 -2.10
CA LEU A 174 -7.62 -4.52 -0.97
C LEU A 174 -7.68 -5.96 -1.45
N TYR A 175 -8.65 -6.30 -2.31
CA TYR A 175 -8.72 -7.63 -2.92
C TYR A 175 -7.43 -7.99 -3.67
N ARG A 176 -6.87 -7.06 -4.45
CA ARG A 176 -5.60 -7.27 -5.14
C ARG A 176 -4.43 -7.50 -4.18
N ILE A 177 -4.35 -6.71 -3.11
CA ILE A 177 -3.31 -6.86 -2.08
C ILE A 177 -3.35 -8.26 -1.47
N ILE A 178 -4.54 -8.73 -1.05
CA ILE A 178 -4.65 -10.06 -0.46
C ILE A 178 -4.39 -11.18 -1.48
N GLN A 179 -4.75 -11.00 -2.77
CA GLN A 179 -4.39 -11.98 -3.82
C GLN A 179 -2.87 -12.15 -3.93
N LEU A 180 -2.13 -11.05 -3.96
CA LEU A 180 -0.67 -11.08 -4.07
C LEU A 180 0.01 -11.64 -2.82
N LEU A 181 -0.60 -11.46 -1.64
CA LEU A 181 -0.11 -11.96 -0.36
C LEU A 181 -0.46 -13.42 -0.08
N ALA A 182 -1.52 -13.96 -0.69
CA ALA A 182 -2.05 -15.28 -0.37
C ALA A 182 -1.01 -16.42 -0.35
N PRO A 183 -0.05 -16.51 -1.30
CA PRO A 183 0.98 -17.57 -1.24
C PRO A 183 1.92 -17.44 -0.04
N ILE A 184 2.11 -16.23 0.50
CA ILE A 184 3.06 -15.94 1.58
C ILE A 184 2.35 -15.95 2.93
N THR A 185 1.18 -15.30 3.04
CA THR A 185 0.41 -15.15 4.28
C THR A 185 -1.01 -15.70 4.13
N PRO A 186 -1.15 -17.04 4.01
CA PRO A 186 -2.43 -17.67 3.66
C PRO A 186 -3.52 -17.48 4.71
N HIS A 187 -3.19 -17.39 6.01
CA HIS A 187 -4.21 -17.35 7.05
C HIS A 187 -4.93 -15.99 7.10
N ILE A 188 -4.20 -14.89 7.16
CA ILE A 188 -4.82 -13.55 7.20
C ILE A 188 -5.55 -13.23 5.89
N THR A 189 -5.03 -13.67 4.75
CA THR A 189 -5.67 -13.41 3.45
C THR A 189 -6.95 -14.21 3.29
N GLU A 190 -6.99 -15.45 3.77
CA GLU A 190 -8.21 -16.25 3.82
C GLU A 190 -9.26 -15.61 4.73
N GLU A 191 -8.88 -15.17 5.94
CA GLU A 191 -9.80 -14.54 6.89
C GLU A 191 -10.41 -13.24 6.33
N ILE A 192 -9.60 -12.38 5.70
CA ILE A 192 -10.11 -11.18 5.04
C ILE A 192 -11.04 -11.54 3.89
N TYR A 193 -10.68 -12.56 3.09
CA TYR A 193 -11.51 -13.03 1.99
C TYR A 193 -12.86 -13.52 2.47
N GLN A 194 -12.88 -14.43 3.44
CA GLN A 194 -14.12 -15.01 3.97
C GLN A 194 -15.04 -13.93 4.57
N THR A 195 -14.45 -12.93 5.23
CA THR A 195 -15.21 -11.85 5.88
C THR A 195 -15.80 -10.85 4.89
N MET A 196 -15.11 -10.56 3.76
CA MET A 196 -15.44 -9.41 2.91
C MET A 196 -15.83 -9.74 1.47
N TYR A 197 -15.43 -10.89 0.95
CA TYR A 197 -15.50 -11.18 -0.48
C TYR A 197 -16.17 -12.49 -0.84
N ALA A 198 -16.21 -13.46 0.09
CA ALA A 198 -16.66 -14.80 -0.21
C ALA A 198 -18.12 -14.86 -0.68
N GLU A 199 -18.99 -14.02 -0.10
CA GLU A 199 -20.40 -13.91 -0.47
C GLU A 199 -20.56 -13.40 -1.91
N ASP A 200 -19.81 -12.34 -2.28
CA ASP A 200 -19.88 -11.74 -3.61
C ASP A 200 -19.27 -12.64 -4.71
N ILE A 201 -18.19 -13.36 -4.38
CA ILE A 201 -17.40 -14.12 -5.36
C ILE A 201 -17.84 -15.57 -5.45
N GLY A 202 -18.37 -16.16 -4.36
CA GLY A 202 -18.89 -17.51 -4.30
C GLY A 202 -17.84 -18.63 -4.31
N GLN A 203 -16.55 -18.33 -4.18
CA GLN A 203 -15.49 -19.35 -4.10
C GLN A 203 -15.27 -19.79 -2.65
N LYS A 204 -15.23 -21.11 -2.42
CA LYS A 204 -15.14 -21.69 -1.07
C LYS A 204 -13.89 -21.28 -0.28
N SER A 205 -12.75 -21.12 -0.93
CA SER A 205 -11.49 -20.72 -0.31
C SER A 205 -10.71 -19.80 -1.25
N PHE A 206 -10.05 -18.81 -0.66
CA PHE A 206 -9.22 -17.87 -1.39
C PHE A 206 -8.00 -18.53 -2.06
N GLN A 207 -7.50 -19.60 -1.45
CA GLN A 207 -6.36 -20.36 -1.97
C GLN A 207 -6.67 -21.09 -3.29
N LEU A 208 -7.95 -21.22 -3.65
CA LEU A 208 -8.40 -21.79 -4.93
C LEU A 208 -8.53 -20.72 -6.05
N MET A 209 -8.33 -19.45 -5.72
CA MET A 209 -8.39 -18.36 -6.69
C MET A 209 -7.23 -18.41 -7.66
N ARG A 210 -7.48 -17.99 -8.91
CA ARG A 210 -6.42 -17.86 -9.90
C ARG A 210 -5.52 -16.67 -9.56
N TRP A 211 -4.23 -16.82 -9.89
CA TRP A 211 -3.29 -15.70 -9.80
C TRP A 211 -3.75 -14.51 -10.65
N PRO A 212 -3.68 -13.27 -10.12
CA PRO A 212 -4.17 -12.10 -10.83
C PRO A 212 -3.29 -11.77 -12.04
N LYS A 213 -3.94 -11.37 -13.13
CA LYS A 213 -3.27 -10.83 -14.31
C LYS A 213 -3.26 -9.31 -14.24
N SER A 214 -2.14 -8.69 -14.58
CA SER A 214 -2.04 -7.24 -14.73
C SER A 214 -2.69 -6.79 -16.04
N ASP A 215 -3.45 -5.70 -16.01
CA ASP A 215 -4.06 -5.06 -17.18
C ASP A 215 -3.70 -3.56 -17.20
N LEU A 216 -2.47 -3.25 -17.58
CA LEU A 216 -1.98 -1.88 -17.65
C LEU A 216 -2.60 -1.05 -18.79
N GLY A 217 -3.20 -1.71 -19.80
CA GLY A 217 -3.76 -1.03 -20.98
C GLY A 217 -5.04 -0.23 -20.71
N LYS A 218 -5.72 -0.48 -19.59
CA LYS A 218 -6.99 0.17 -19.25
C LYS A 218 -6.86 1.49 -18.49
N ILE A 219 -5.65 1.90 -18.10
CA ILE A 219 -5.48 3.03 -17.16
C ILE A 219 -4.55 4.09 -17.76
N ASP A 220 -5.02 5.34 -17.78
CA ASP A 220 -4.37 6.51 -18.38
C ASP A 220 -3.05 6.90 -17.65
N GLU A 221 -1.90 6.86 -18.34
CA GLU A 221 -0.60 7.29 -17.81
C GLU A 221 -0.56 8.79 -17.46
N LYS A 222 -1.30 9.61 -18.20
CA LYS A 222 -1.37 11.05 -17.92
C LYS A 222 -2.07 11.31 -16.59
N ALA A 223 -3.08 10.50 -16.24
CA ALA A 223 -3.74 10.58 -14.95
C ALA A 223 -2.79 10.21 -13.79
N GLU A 224 -1.90 9.23 -13.99
CA GLU A 224 -0.90 8.86 -12.98
C GLU A 224 0.05 10.02 -12.66
N LYS A 225 0.67 10.62 -13.69
CA LYS A 225 1.58 11.77 -13.52
C LYS A 225 0.90 12.96 -12.85
N LYS A 226 -0.34 13.28 -13.23
CA LYS A 226 -1.11 14.36 -12.58
C LYS A 226 -1.37 14.07 -11.12
N THR A 227 -1.69 12.82 -10.78
CA THR A 227 -1.93 12.44 -9.38
C THR A 227 -0.65 12.48 -8.56
N GLU A 228 0.49 12.08 -9.12
CA GLU A 228 1.78 12.17 -8.43
C GLU A 228 2.09 13.61 -8.02
N LEU A 229 1.79 14.60 -8.85
CA LEU A 229 1.92 16.01 -8.50
C LEU A 229 1.03 16.40 -7.30
N VAL A 230 -0.24 15.98 -7.31
CA VAL A 230 -1.19 16.24 -6.21
C VAL A 230 -0.71 15.57 -4.93
N MET A 231 -0.29 14.31 -5.02
CA MET A 231 0.19 13.54 -3.87
C MET A 231 1.50 14.07 -3.31
N ALA A 232 2.41 14.58 -4.14
CA ALA A 232 3.63 15.24 -3.69
C ALA A 232 3.32 16.46 -2.82
N VAL A 233 2.38 17.31 -3.24
CA VAL A 233 1.92 18.47 -2.45
C VAL A 233 1.29 18.03 -1.13
N ILE A 234 0.37 17.07 -1.16
CA ILE A 234 -0.28 16.52 0.04
C ILE A 234 0.77 15.96 1.01
N THR A 235 1.71 15.16 0.49
CA THR A 235 2.76 14.52 1.28
C THR A 235 3.64 15.55 1.97
N GLU A 236 4.03 16.61 1.25
CA GLU A 236 4.91 17.63 1.81
C GLU A 236 4.22 18.50 2.87
N ILE A 237 2.93 18.82 2.68
CA ILE A 237 2.13 19.53 3.71
C ILE A 237 1.98 18.66 4.98
N ARG A 238 1.72 17.35 4.82
CA ARG A 238 1.63 16.41 5.95
C ARG A 238 2.97 16.24 6.66
N ARG A 239 4.07 16.23 5.91
CA ARG A 239 5.43 16.17 6.45
C ARG A 239 5.75 17.42 7.27
N GLU A 240 5.38 18.60 6.79
CA GLU A 240 5.52 19.84 7.56
C GLU A 240 4.78 19.77 8.91
N LYS A 241 3.54 19.23 8.92
CA LYS A 241 2.81 19.01 10.18
C LYS A 241 3.59 18.13 11.16
N ALA A 242 4.13 17.01 10.66
CA ALA A 242 4.90 16.08 11.50
C ALA A 242 6.15 16.73 12.07
N GLU A 243 6.90 17.49 11.28
CA GLU A 243 8.08 18.24 11.72
C GLU A 243 7.75 19.31 12.75
N LYS A 244 6.60 19.98 12.59
CA LYS A 244 6.05 20.93 13.57
C LYS A 244 5.38 20.23 14.77
N ARG A 245 5.48 18.89 14.87
CA ARG A 245 4.85 18.07 15.93
C ARG A 245 3.35 18.29 16.05
N LYS A 246 2.67 18.61 14.94
CA LYS A 246 1.23 18.77 14.92
C LYS A 246 0.55 17.46 14.49
N PRO A 247 -0.61 17.11 15.07
CA PRO A 247 -1.41 15.98 14.59
C PRO A 247 -1.75 16.14 13.09
N LEU A 248 -1.80 15.04 12.34
CA LEU A 248 -2.11 15.07 10.91
C LEU A 248 -3.51 15.65 10.62
N ASN A 249 -4.44 15.52 11.56
CA ASN A 249 -5.78 16.09 11.50
C ASN A 249 -5.87 17.55 12.03
N ALA A 250 -4.76 18.14 12.49
CA ALA A 250 -4.77 19.54 12.92
C ALA A 250 -5.17 20.46 11.76
N PRO A 251 -6.06 21.43 11.98
CA PRO A 251 -6.46 22.35 10.93
C PRO A 251 -5.32 23.30 10.54
N ILE A 252 -5.27 23.66 9.25
CA ILE A 252 -4.42 24.72 8.71
C ILE A 252 -5.33 25.84 8.27
N LYS A 253 -5.10 27.06 8.78
CA LYS A 253 -5.91 28.22 8.45
C LYS A 253 -5.81 28.57 6.97
N ARG A 254 -4.59 28.65 6.45
CA ARG A 254 -4.34 28.99 5.04
C ARG A 254 -3.10 28.29 4.52
N VAL A 255 -3.16 27.85 3.25
CA VAL A 255 -2.00 27.39 2.49
C VAL A 255 -1.93 28.20 1.18
N LYS A 256 -0.78 28.77 0.89
CA LYS A 256 -0.47 29.41 -0.39
C LYS A 256 0.53 28.53 -1.13
N ILE A 257 0.18 28.10 -2.36
CA ILE A 257 1.06 27.33 -3.23
C ILE A 257 1.57 28.26 -4.33
N TYR A 258 2.89 28.28 -4.52
CA TYR A 258 3.62 29.14 -5.46
C TYR A 258 4.28 28.32 -6.56
N GLY A 259 4.52 28.95 -7.73
CA GLY A 259 5.33 28.38 -8.82
C GLY A 259 4.53 27.61 -9.86
N GLY A 260 3.20 27.75 -9.86
CA GLY A 260 2.34 27.07 -10.82
C GLY A 260 2.44 27.62 -12.24
N LYS A 261 3.16 26.96 -13.16
CA LYS A 261 2.90 27.10 -14.59
C LYS A 261 1.46 26.65 -14.87
N ASN A 262 0.84 27.16 -15.94
CA ASN A 262 -0.59 26.99 -16.24
C ASN A 262 -1.14 25.56 -16.09
N GLU A 263 -0.37 24.52 -16.44
CA GLU A 263 -0.81 23.14 -16.33
C GLU A 263 -0.84 22.65 -14.88
N PHE A 264 0.21 22.95 -14.07
CA PHE A 264 0.26 22.58 -12.65
C PHE A 264 -0.86 23.27 -11.87
N ALA A 265 -1.03 24.59 -12.03
CA ALA A 265 -2.07 25.35 -11.36
C ALA A 265 -3.47 24.77 -11.67
N ARG A 266 -3.69 24.34 -12.92
CA ARG A 266 -4.94 23.68 -13.32
C ARG A 266 -5.13 22.34 -12.60
N ILE A 267 -4.09 21.48 -12.57
CA ILE A 267 -4.17 20.18 -11.88
C ILE A 267 -4.48 20.35 -10.41
N ILE A 268 -3.80 21.27 -9.71
CA ILE A 268 -4.04 21.54 -8.28
C ILE A 268 -5.44 22.13 -8.07
N SER A 269 -5.91 23.04 -8.95
CA SER A 269 -7.24 23.62 -8.86
C SER A 269 -8.34 22.57 -9.06
N GLU A 270 -8.19 21.68 -10.04
CA GLU A 270 -9.12 20.58 -10.30
C GLU A 270 -9.23 19.62 -9.11
N ASN A 271 -8.13 19.45 -8.33
CA ASN A 271 -8.04 18.55 -7.17
C ASN A 271 -8.02 19.30 -5.83
N LYS A 272 -8.41 20.58 -5.82
CA LYS A 272 -8.39 21.45 -4.64
C LYS A 272 -9.15 20.86 -3.45
N LYS A 273 -10.33 20.26 -3.69
CA LYS A 273 -11.17 19.65 -2.66
C LYS A 273 -10.43 18.51 -1.93
N ASP A 274 -9.70 17.67 -2.66
CA ASP A 274 -8.96 16.55 -2.08
C ASP A 274 -7.76 17.03 -1.24
N ILE A 275 -7.04 18.05 -1.71
CA ILE A 275 -5.94 18.64 -0.96
C ILE A 275 -6.45 19.27 0.33
N ILE A 276 -7.53 20.05 0.24
CA ILE A 276 -8.19 20.69 1.39
C ILE A 276 -8.67 19.64 2.39
N GLY A 277 -9.41 18.63 1.94
CA GLY A 277 -9.97 17.58 2.80
C GLY A 277 -8.89 16.74 3.47
N THR A 278 -7.86 16.32 2.72
CA THR A 278 -6.77 15.49 3.23
C THR A 278 -5.90 16.25 4.23
N CYS A 279 -5.55 17.49 3.91
CA CYS A 279 -4.65 18.29 4.72
C CYS A 279 -5.37 19.14 5.79
N LYS A 280 -6.72 19.11 5.84
CA LYS A 280 -7.55 19.91 6.78
C LYS A 280 -7.25 21.41 6.67
N ILE A 281 -7.29 21.92 5.42
CA ILE A 281 -7.02 23.32 5.10
C ILE A 281 -8.36 24.08 5.04
N PHE A 282 -8.45 25.27 5.63
CA PHE A 282 -9.63 26.13 5.46
C PHE A 282 -9.57 26.93 4.17
N GLN A 283 -8.41 27.49 3.85
CA GLN A 283 -8.24 28.32 2.66
C GLN A 283 -7.00 27.89 1.86
N LEU A 284 -7.18 27.50 0.60
CA LEU A 284 -6.11 27.14 -0.33
C LEU A 284 -6.06 28.15 -1.47
N GLU A 285 -4.92 28.80 -1.64
CA GLU A 285 -4.62 29.75 -2.70
C GLU A 285 -3.51 29.20 -3.61
N ILE A 286 -3.64 29.44 -4.92
CA ILE A 286 -2.65 29.00 -5.91
C ILE A 286 -2.16 30.26 -6.63
N LEU A 287 -0.87 30.52 -6.57
CA LEU A 287 -0.22 31.72 -7.06
C LEU A 287 0.79 31.37 -8.15
N SER A 288 0.73 32.10 -9.27
CA SER A 288 1.61 31.83 -10.42
C SER A 288 3.04 32.36 -10.22
N GLU A 289 3.25 33.23 -9.26
CA GLU A 289 4.55 33.80 -8.91
C GLU A 289 5.45 32.82 -8.14
N LYS A 290 6.76 33.06 -8.17
CA LYS A 290 7.70 32.31 -7.34
C LYS A 290 7.61 32.81 -5.90
N GLY A 291 7.41 31.91 -4.95
CA GLY A 291 7.34 32.22 -3.52
C GLY A 291 8.56 31.68 -2.75
N ALA A 292 8.84 32.31 -1.60
CA ALA A 292 9.94 31.94 -0.70
C ALA A 292 9.51 30.89 0.35
N GLY A 293 8.58 29.98 0.00
CA GLY A 293 8.06 28.97 0.91
C GLY A 293 8.88 27.68 0.96
N ARG A 294 8.35 26.70 1.70
CA ARG A 294 8.88 25.33 1.72
C ARG A 294 8.74 24.70 0.34
N LYS A 295 9.81 24.17 -0.22
CA LYS A 295 9.80 23.49 -1.51
C LYS A 295 9.15 22.12 -1.41
N VAL A 296 8.40 21.74 -2.44
CA VAL A 296 7.92 20.37 -2.62
C VAL A 296 9.09 19.53 -3.12
N GLN A 297 9.49 18.51 -2.35
CA GLN A 297 10.74 17.77 -2.57
C GLN A 297 10.82 17.13 -3.97
N GLU A 298 9.71 16.57 -4.44
CA GLU A 298 9.59 15.91 -5.76
C GLU A 298 9.42 16.90 -6.92
N ILE A 299 9.11 18.20 -6.62
CA ILE A 299 8.85 19.25 -7.59
C ILE A 299 9.47 20.56 -7.09
N PRO A 300 10.80 20.73 -7.20
CA PRO A 300 11.53 21.85 -6.57
C PRO A 300 11.14 23.27 -7.04
N GLU A 301 10.49 23.37 -8.19
CA GLU A 301 9.91 24.64 -8.70
C GLU A 301 8.64 25.06 -7.95
N ILE A 302 8.02 24.17 -7.19
CA ILE A 302 6.84 24.42 -6.39
C ILE A 302 7.22 24.64 -4.94
N SER A 303 6.66 25.67 -4.33
CA SER A 303 6.79 25.91 -2.90
C SER A 303 5.45 26.27 -2.28
N PHE A 304 5.34 26.15 -0.96
CA PHE A 304 4.14 26.55 -0.25
C PHE A 304 4.45 27.18 1.11
N ILE A 305 3.50 27.95 1.62
CA ILE A 305 3.52 28.55 2.96
C ILE A 305 2.22 28.13 3.66
N SER A 306 2.35 27.62 4.88
CA SER A 306 1.23 27.20 5.73
C SER A 306 1.08 28.13 6.94
N GLU A 307 -0.10 28.68 7.14
CA GLU A 307 -0.53 29.48 8.31
C GLU A 307 -1.45 28.60 9.16
N TYR A 308 -1.05 28.31 10.39
CA TYR A 308 -1.79 27.45 11.30
C TYR A 308 -2.71 28.23 12.22
#